data_25f89b51ecbefe82967acd7705c858ef
#
_entry.id   25f89b51ecbefe82967acd7705c858ef
#
_cell.length_a   1.000
_cell.length_b   1.000
_cell.length_c   1.000
_cell.angle_alpha   90.00
_cell.angle_beta   90.00
_cell.angle_gamma   90.00
#
_symmetry.space_group_name_H-M   'P 1'
#
loop_
_entity.id
_entity.type
_entity.pdbx_description
1 polymer ?
#
loop_
_entity_poly.entity_id
_entity_poly.type
_entity_poly.pdbx_seq_one_letter_code
_entity_poly.pdbx_strand_id
1 'polypeptide(L)'
;MNTSVADGVELAKKISAYAEQKNLPAGKEIVIAPPFTHLASVAAAINPNKVILAAQDCAATTNGAYTGEVSASMLKGIGVKAVILGHSERRQYFKENSEILLKKIKLALAEGLDVIFCIGETKEQREAGANLYNNVIKAQLVDTVFTLTADEFKKIIIAYEPVWAIGTGLTATPDQAQEIHAMIRKAIADNFGQAAADDTTILYGGSCKASNAAEIFAKKDVDGGLIGGASLKADDFGKIIDAR
;
A
#
# COMPACT_ATOMS: atom_id res chain seq x y z
N MET A 1 5.96 -0.07 -13.28
CA MET A 1 6.47 -1.07 -14.26
C MET A 1 7.98 -0.96 -14.31
N ASN A 2 8.69 -1.90 -13.72
CA ASN A 2 10.15 -1.89 -13.65
C ASN A 2 10.67 -3.33 -13.70
N THR A 3 11.94 -3.48 -14.05
CA THR A 3 12.71 -4.73 -14.12
C THR A 3 12.23 -5.74 -15.18
N SER A 4 13.13 -6.55 -15.66
CA SER A 4 12.82 -7.83 -16.28
C SER A 4 12.43 -8.85 -15.21
N VAL A 5 11.84 -9.99 -15.59
CA VAL A 5 11.53 -11.05 -14.62
C VAL A 5 12.79 -11.53 -13.91
N ALA A 6 13.90 -11.71 -14.64
CA ALA A 6 15.17 -12.16 -14.06
C ALA A 6 15.71 -11.15 -13.03
N ASP A 7 15.76 -9.87 -13.37
CA ASP A 7 16.24 -8.81 -12.47
C ASP A 7 15.33 -8.65 -11.24
N GLY A 8 14.00 -8.76 -11.45
CA GLY A 8 13.03 -8.69 -10.37
C GLY A 8 13.13 -9.84 -9.39
N VAL A 9 13.39 -11.06 -9.87
CA VAL A 9 13.65 -12.23 -9.02
C VAL A 9 14.94 -12.05 -8.22
N GLU A 10 16.02 -11.58 -8.85
CA GLU A 10 17.30 -11.34 -8.15
C GLU A 10 17.15 -10.22 -7.09
N LEU A 11 16.39 -9.15 -7.38
CA LEU A 11 16.07 -8.14 -6.38
C LEU A 11 15.27 -8.73 -5.20
N ALA A 12 14.24 -9.53 -5.48
CA ALA A 12 13.44 -10.17 -4.46
C ALA A 12 14.25 -11.11 -3.56
N LYS A 13 15.17 -11.92 -4.15
CA LYS A 13 16.10 -12.75 -3.38
C LYS A 13 16.97 -11.95 -2.43
N LYS A 14 17.53 -10.82 -2.90
CA LYS A 14 18.35 -9.92 -2.05
C LYS A 14 17.55 -9.38 -0.88
N ILE A 15 16.32 -8.96 -1.11
CA ILE A 15 15.41 -8.47 -0.05
C ILE A 15 15.06 -9.60 0.92
N SER A 16 14.77 -10.80 0.42
CA SER A 16 14.47 -11.97 1.26
C SER A 16 15.67 -12.37 2.13
N ALA A 17 16.88 -12.43 1.56
CA ALA A 17 18.11 -12.69 2.29
C ALA A 17 18.40 -11.61 3.36
N TYR A 18 18.12 -10.34 3.04
CA TYR A 18 18.22 -9.25 4.00
C TYR A 18 17.26 -9.45 5.18
N ALA A 19 16.00 -9.78 4.89
CA ALA A 19 14.98 -10.06 5.90
C ALA A 19 15.32 -11.25 6.81
N GLU A 20 15.97 -12.28 6.25
CA GLU A 20 16.43 -13.46 7.01
C GLU A 20 17.54 -13.13 8.01
N GLN A 21 18.44 -12.20 7.64
CA GLN A 21 19.55 -11.76 8.48
C GLN A 21 19.11 -10.81 9.59
N LYS A 22 17.93 -10.20 9.45
CA LYS A 22 17.39 -9.25 10.43
C LYS A 22 16.46 -9.93 11.42
N ASN A 23 16.67 -9.64 12.69
CA ASN A 23 15.71 -9.98 13.73
C ASN A 23 14.71 -8.82 13.85
N LEU A 24 13.74 -8.82 12.94
CA LEU A 24 12.73 -7.75 12.93
C LEU A 24 11.92 -7.77 14.24
N PRO A 25 11.61 -6.61 14.83
CA PRO A 25 10.71 -6.52 15.96
C PRO A 25 9.35 -7.17 15.67
N ALA A 26 8.69 -7.68 16.69
CA ALA A 26 7.33 -8.21 16.55
C ALA A 26 6.39 -7.15 15.96
N GLY A 27 5.55 -7.55 15.01
CA GLY A 27 4.62 -6.67 14.31
C GLY A 27 5.23 -5.90 13.13
N LYS A 28 6.54 -6.03 12.87
CA LYS A 28 7.17 -5.45 11.68
C LYS A 28 7.17 -6.44 10.52
N GLU A 29 6.62 -6.05 9.40
CA GLU A 29 6.50 -6.87 8.20
C GLU A 29 7.18 -6.23 7.00
N ILE A 30 7.74 -7.05 6.13
CA ILE A 30 8.29 -6.65 4.84
C ILE A 30 7.37 -7.21 3.76
N VAL A 31 6.80 -6.31 2.96
CA VAL A 31 5.92 -6.65 1.84
C VAL A 31 6.61 -6.23 0.55
N ILE A 32 6.60 -7.09 -0.46
CA ILE A 32 7.04 -6.76 -1.81
C ILE A 32 5.92 -6.96 -2.82
N ALA A 33 5.76 -6.01 -3.73
CA ALA A 33 4.70 -6.02 -4.73
C ALA A 33 5.28 -5.89 -6.15
N PRO A 34 5.80 -6.98 -6.74
CA PRO A 34 6.32 -6.97 -8.10
C PRO A 34 5.19 -6.93 -9.14
N PRO A 35 5.51 -6.63 -10.43
CA PRO A 35 4.54 -6.73 -11.52
C PRO A 35 3.93 -8.13 -11.65
N PHE A 36 2.74 -8.24 -12.23
CA PHE A 36 2.04 -9.53 -12.42
C PHE A 36 2.90 -10.61 -13.08
N THR A 37 3.70 -10.23 -14.08
CA THR A 37 4.59 -11.14 -14.82
C THR A 37 5.68 -11.79 -13.94
N HIS A 38 5.97 -11.23 -12.79
CA HIS A 38 7.03 -11.68 -11.88
C HIS A 38 6.50 -12.55 -10.73
N LEU A 39 5.21 -12.43 -10.39
CA LEU A 39 4.64 -12.91 -9.12
C LEU A 39 4.95 -14.40 -8.87
N ALA A 40 4.70 -15.28 -9.83
CA ALA A 40 4.93 -16.71 -9.65
C ALA A 40 6.43 -17.05 -9.45
N SER A 41 7.31 -16.40 -10.22
CA SER A 41 8.75 -16.60 -10.10
C SER A 41 9.31 -16.02 -8.79
N VAL A 42 8.78 -14.88 -8.34
CA VAL A 42 9.15 -14.27 -7.05
C VAL A 42 8.63 -15.12 -5.89
N ALA A 43 7.39 -15.61 -5.96
CA ALA A 43 6.83 -16.51 -4.94
C ALA A 43 7.73 -17.73 -4.68
N ALA A 44 8.28 -18.32 -5.76
CA ALA A 44 9.20 -19.46 -5.66
C ALA A 44 10.61 -19.10 -5.15
N ALA A 45 10.96 -17.81 -5.11
CA ALA A 45 12.32 -17.35 -4.85
C ALA A 45 12.51 -16.69 -3.47
N ILE A 46 11.44 -16.34 -2.76
CA ILE A 46 11.48 -15.68 -1.46
C ILE A 46 11.12 -16.64 -0.31
N ASN A 47 11.54 -16.28 0.89
CA ASN A 47 11.08 -16.94 2.11
C ASN A 47 9.75 -16.35 2.57
N PRO A 48 8.62 -17.07 2.44
CA PRO A 48 7.28 -16.53 2.77
C PRO A 48 7.06 -16.29 4.26
N ASN A 49 7.94 -16.79 5.14
CA ASN A 49 7.91 -16.50 6.58
C ASN A 49 8.63 -15.20 6.95
N LYS A 50 9.32 -14.56 5.99
CA LYS A 50 10.10 -13.34 6.19
C LYS A 50 9.66 -12.19 5.31
N VAL A 51 9.10 -12.50 4.13
CA VAL A 51 8.66 -11.50 3.15
C VAL A 51 7.29 -11.89 2.61
N ILE A 52 6.34 -10.97 2.75
CA ILE A 52 4.98 -11.12 2.24
C ILE A 52 4.97 -10.71 0.76
N LEU A 53 4.38 -11.57 -0.08
CA LEU A 53 4.15 -11.25 -1.48
C LEU A 53 2.80 -10.55 -1.66
N ALA A 54 2.82 -9.37 -2.29
CA ALA A 54 1.64 -8.62 -2.66
C ALA A 54 1.55 -8.43 -4.18
N ALA A 55 0.34 -8.20 -4.68
CA ALA A 55 0.09 -7.78 -6.05
C ALA A 55 -0.13 -6.27 -6.14
N GLN A 56 0.17 -5.68 -7.31
CA GLN A 56 -0.02 -4.23 -7.54
C GLN A 56 -1.45 -3.86 -7.92
N ASP A 57 -2.31 -4.83 -8.23
CA ASP A 57 -3.73 -4.68 -8.56
C ASP A 57 -4.43 -6.04 -8.61
N CYS A 58 -5.75 -6.06 -8.78
CA CYS A 58 -6.55 -7.20 -9.22
C CYS A 58 -7.76 -6.75 -10.05
N ALA A 59 -8.39 -7.68 -10.76
CA ALA A 59 -9.62 -7.42 -11.52
C ALA A 59 -10.81 -7.09 -10.61
N ALA A 60 -11.75 -6.29 -11.13
CA ALA A 60 -13.02 -5.97 -10.46
C ALA A 60 -14.12 -7.02 -10.71
N THR A 61 -13.71 -8.21 -11.13
CA THR A 61 -14.62 -9.33 -11.44
C THR A 61 -13.99 -10.64 -11.00
N THR A 62 -14.82 -11.67 -10.88
CA THR A 62 -14.39 -13.05 -10.71
C THR A 62 -13.88 -13.64 -12.05
N ASN A 63 -13.76 -14.95 -12.14
CA ASN A 63 -13.36 -15.65 -13.37
C ASN A 63 -14.35 -15.37 -14.51
N GLY A 64 -13.87 -15.34 -15.75
CA GLY A 64 -14.72 -15.12 -16.92
C GLY A 64 -13.96 -14.59 -18.14
N ALA A 65 -14.71 -14.10 -19.13
CA ALA A 65 -14.20 -13.57 -20.39
C ALA A 65 -13.72 -12.10 -20.22
N TYR A 66 -12.63 -11.93 -19.49
CA TYR A 66 -11.98 -10.63 -19.24
C TYR A 66 -10.54 -10.70 -19.69
N THR A 67 -10.32 -10.74 -20.99
CA THR A 67 -9.01 -10.92 -21.61
C THR A 67 -7.99 -9.90 -21.09
N GLY A 68 -6.91 -10.39 -20.48
CA GLY A 68 -5.83 -9.58 -19.95
C GLY A 68 -5.92 -9.28 -18.45
N GLU A 69 -7.06 -9.55 -17.81
CA GLU A 69 -7.25 -9.32 -16.38
C GLU A 69 -6.69 -10.47 -15.51
N VAL A 70 -6.33 -10.12 -14.27
CA VAL A 70 -5.85 -11.07 -13.25
C VAL A 70 -6.78 -11.00 -12.05
N SER A 71 -7.51 -12.09 -11.78
CA SER A 71 -8.47 -12.14 -10.66
C SER A 71 -7.79 -12.32 -9.31
N ALA A 72 -8.50 -11.96 -8.23
CA ALA A 72 -8.03 -12.18 -6.86
C ALA A 72 -7.78 -13.66 -6.57
N SER A 73 -8.59 -14.58 -7.11
CA SER A 73 -8.39 -16.04 -6.97
C SER A 73 -7.12 -16.53 -7.65
N MET A 74 -6.75 -15.99 -8.84
CA MET A 74 -5.48 -16.31 -9.50
C MET A 74 -4.29 -15.85 -8.65
N LEU A 75 -4.37 -14.67 -8.05
CA LEU A 75 -3.34 -14.14 -7.14
C LEU A 75 -3.18 -15.01 -5.90
N LYS A 76 -4.30 -15.40 -5.29
CA LYS A 76 -4.31 -16.33 -4.15
C LYS A 76 -3.65 -17.66 -4.49
N GLY A 77 -3.94 -18.19 -5.68
CA GLY A 77 -3.43 -19.48 -6.16
C GLY A 77 -1.90 -19.54 -6.29
N ILE A 78 -1.23 -18.42 -6.47
CA ILE A 78 0.24 -18.32 -6.53
C ILE A 78 0.88 -17.84 -5.23
N GLY A 79 0.12 -17.77 -4.13
CA GLY A 79 0.64 -17.46 -2.80
C GLY A 79 0.70 -15.98 -2.44
N VAL A 80 0.12 -15.08 -3.25
CA VAL A 80 -0.07 -13.67 -2.89
C VAL A 80 -0.92 -13.57 -1.62
N LYS A 81 -0.55 -12.68 -0.70
CA LYS A 81 -1.22 -12.46 0.59
C LYS A 81 -1.92 -11.11 0.67
N ALA A 82 -1.46 -10.12 -0.09
CA ALA A 82 -2.03 -8.77 -0.08
C ALA A 82 -2.13 -8.21 -1.50
N VAL A 83 -2.97 -7.20 -1.69
CA VAL A 83 -3.10 -6.49 -2.97
C VAL A 83 -3.17 -4.99 -2.73
N ILE A 84 -2.44 -4.21 -3.56
CA ILE A 84 -2.50 -2.74 -3.57
C ILE A 84 -3.69 -2.34 -4.43
N LEU A 85 -4.60 -1.53 -3.89
CA LEU A 85 -5.78 -1.03 -4.60
C LEU A 85 -5.92 0.48 -4.43
N GLY A 86 -6.37 1.17 -5.48
CA GLY A 86 -6.63 2.60 -5.44
C GLY A 86 -5.40 3.48 -5.55
N HIS A 87 -4.24 2.94 -5.94
CA HIS A 87 -3.03 3.73 -6.19
C HIS A 87 -3.34 4.91 -7.13
N SER A 88 -2.74 6.07 -6.86
CA SER A 88 -3.01 7.32 -7.59
C SER A 88 -2.85 7.18 -9.11
N GLU A 89 -1.85 6.45 -9.58
CA GLU A 89 -1.67 6.16 -11.01
C GLU A 89 -2.88 5.42 -11.59
N ARG A 90 -3.47 4.47 -10.88
CA ARG A 90 -4.61 3.71 -11.38
C ARG A 90 -5.89 4.56 -11.39
N ARG A 91 -6.07 5.41 -10.38
CA ARG A 91 -7.15 6.41 -10.39
C ARG A 91 -7.00 7.37 -11.58
N GLN A 92 -5.78 7.82 -11.86
CA GLN A 92 -5.49 8.79 -12.91
C GLN A 92 -5.55 8.17 -14.32
N TYR A 93 -4.82 7.10 -14.57
CA TYR A 93 -4.63 6.53 -15.90
C TYR A 93 -5.70 5.52 -16.30
N PHE A 94 -6.19 4.74 -15.36
CA PHE A 94 -7.19 3.68 -15.57
C PHE A 94 -8.60 4.05 -15.09
N LYS A 95 -8.77 5.29 -14.58
CA LYS A 95 -10.07 5.85 -14.17
C LYS A 95 -10.78 5.02 -13.09
N GLU A 96 -10.01 4.37 -12.23
CA GLU A 96 -10.57 3.63 -11.10
C GLU A 96 -11.25 4.60 -10.12
N ASN A 97 -12.55 4.46 -9.99
CA ASN A 97 -13.40 5.20 -9.06
C ASN A 97 -13.75 4.36 -7.82
N SER A 98 -14.44 4.96 -6.85
CA SER A 98 -14.81 4.27 -5.60
C SER A 98 -15.66 3.01 -5.83
N GLU A 99 -16.54 2.99 -6.83
CA GLU A 99 -17.37 1.82 -7.14
C GLU A 99 -16.52 0.64 -7.63
N ILE A 100 -15.59 0.87 -8.57
CA ILE A 100 -14.66 -0.15 -9.08
C ILE A 100 -13.77 -0.65 -7.95
N LEU A 101 -13.24 0.27 -7.14
CA LEU A 101 -12.35 -0.07 -6.05
C LEU A 101 -13.06 -0.88 -4.95
N LEU A 102 -14.29 -0.54 -4.59
CA LEU A 102 -15.07 -1.31 -3.64
C LEU A 102 -15.32 -2.74 -4.12
N LYS A 103 -15.61 -2.93 -5.43
CA LYS A 103 -15.71 -4.28 -6.02
C LYS A 103 -14.42 -5.06 -5.89
N LYS A 104 -13.27 -4.45 -6.24
CA LYS A 104 -11.95 -5.08 -6.10
C LYS A 104 -11.63 -5.45 -4.65
N ILE A 105 -11.89 -4.53 -3.71
CA ILE A 105 -11.69 -4.77 -2.27
C ILE A 105 -12.49 -6.00 -1.81
N LYS A 106 -13.79 -6.04 -2.11
CA LYS A 106 -14.64 -7.16 -1.69
C LYS A 106 -14.19 -8.50 -2.29
N LEU A 107 -13.77 -8.51 -3.55
CA LEU A 107 -13.25 -9.71 -4.20
C LEU A 107 -11.92 -10.17 -3.59
N ALA A 108 -11.01 -9.25 -3.28
CA ALA A 108 -9.75 -9.56 -2.62
C ALA A 108 -9.98 -10.15 -1.21
N LEU A 109 -10.86 -9.52 -0.42
CA LEU A 109 -11.22 -9.98 0.93
C LEU A 109 -11.91 -11.34 0.90
N ALA A 110 -12.78 -11.62 -0.08
CA ALA A 110 -13.43 -12.91 -0.26
C ALA A 110 -12.44 -14.05 -0.52
N GLU A 111 -11.34 -13.76 -1.20
CA GLU A 111 -10.21 -14.72 -1.39
C GLU A 111 -9.25 -14.75 -0.19
N GLY A 112 -9.51 -13.99 0.85
CA GLY A 112 -8.70 -13.92 2.06
C GLY A 112 -7.37 -13.15 1.87
N LEU A 113 -7.29 -12.27 0.87
CA LEU A 113 -6.18 -11.34 0.70
C LEU A 113 -6.38 -10.11 1.60
N ASP A 114 -5.30 -9.61 2.16
CA ASP A 114 -5.29 -8.30 2.78
C ASP A 114 -5.25 -7.21 1.69
N VAL A 115 -5.72 -6.01 2.01
CA VAL A 115 -5.79 -4.92 1.04
C VAL A 115 -4.97 -3.73 1.53
N ILE A 116 -3.98 -3.31 0.75
CA ILE A 116 -3.28 -2.04 0.92
C ILE A 116 -4.04 -1.00 0.10
N PHE A 117 -4.90 -0.23 0.77
CA PHE A 117 -5.79 0.72 0.12
C PHE A 117 -5.18 2.11 0.07
N CYS A 118 -4.92 2.61 -1.13
CA CYS A 118 -4.30 3.91 -1.37
C CYS A 118 -5.36 5.01 -1.46
N ILE A 119 -5.10 6.09 -0.73
CA ILE A 119 -5.90 7.31 -0.70
C ILE A 119 -4.99 8.53 -0.74
N GLY A 120 -5.48 9.64 -1.25
CA GLY A 120 -4.70 10.88 -1.28
C GLY A 120 -5.31 11.97 -2.14
N GLU A 121 -4.78 13.16 -2.00
CA GLU A 121 -5.21 14.37 -2.72
C GLU A 121 -4.22 14.78 -3.80
N THR A 122 -4.75 15.38 -4.88
CA THR A 122 -3.93 15.97 -5.95
C THR A 122 -3.36 17.32 -5.53
N LYS A 123 -2.48 17.89 -6.37
CA LYS A 123 -1.90 19.21 -6.15
C LYS A 123 -2.98 20.30 -6.10
N GLU A 124 -3.90 20.28 -7.05
CA GLU A 124 -4.99 21.23 -7.14
C GLU A 124 -5.89 21.17 -5.90
N GLN A 125 -6.18 19.97 -5.41
CA GLN A 125 -6.97 19.77 -4.19
C GLN A 125 -6.22 20.26 -2.95
N ARG A 126 -4.91 20.04 -2.88
CA ARG A 126 -4.06 20.52 -1.77
C ARG A 126 -4.00 22.04 -1.73
N GLU A 127 -3.79 22.69 -2.88
CA GLU A 127 -3.71 24.15 -3.01
C GLU A 127 -5.04 24.85 -2.76
N ALA A 128 -6.16 24.17 -2.97
CA ALA A 128 -7.49 24.68 -2.66
C ALA A 128 -7.82 24.75 -1.14
N GLY A 129 -6.95 24.21 -0.29
CA GLY A 129 -6.99 24.38 1.15
C GLY A 129 -7.46 23.16 1.94
N ALA A 130 -7.22 23.19 3.25
CA ALA A 130 -7.39 22.07 4.16
C ALA A 130 -8.81 21.46 4.16
N ASN A 131 -9.83 22.25 4.06
CA ASN A 131 -11.19 21.73 4.03
C ASN A 131 -11.46 20.84 2.81
N LEU A 132 -10.90 21.19 1.63
CA LEU A 132 -11.12 20.42 0.42
C LEU A 132 -10.35 19.11 0.45
N TYR A 133 -9.04 19.13 0.72
CA TYR A 133 -8.26 17.88 0.69
C TYR A 133 -8.67 16.90 1.79
N ASN A 134 -9.04 17.38 2.98
CA ASN A 134 -9.58 16.53 4.03
C ASN A 134 -10.90 15.88 3.61
N ASN A 135 -11.80 16.62 2.95
CA ASN A 135 -13.05 16.07 2.44
C ASN A 135 -12.80 15.04 1.33
N VAL A 136 -11.84 15.27 0.44
CA VAL A 136 -11.45 14.30 -0.62
C VAL A 136 -10.96 13.00 0.00
N ILE A 137 -10.04 13.06 0.95
CA ILE A 137 -9.48 11.87 1.62
C ILE A 137 -10.59 11.12 2.38
N LYS A 138 -11.45 11.84 3.12
CA LYS A 138 -12.60 11.23 3.81
C LYS A 138 -13.59 10.59 2.85
N ALA A 139 -13.92 11.24 1.73
CA ALA A 139 -14.81 10.66 0.73
C ALA A 139 -14.26 9.35 0.16
N GLN A 140 -12.95 9.29 -0.12
CA GLN A 140 -12.31 8.05 -0.58
C GLN A 140 -12.44 6.91 0.44
N LEU A 141 -12.43 7.18 1.74
CA LEU A 141 -12.65 6.19 2.79
C LEU A 141 -14.13 5.81 2.92
N VAL A 142 -15.01 6.82 3.00
CA VAL A 142 -16.46 6.64 3.21
C VAL A 142 -17.10 5.88 2.06
N ASP A 143 -16.74 6.20 0.82
CA ASP A 143 -17.30 5.57 -0.38
C ASP A 143 -16.74 4.16 -0.64
N THR A 144 -15.79 3.68 0.17
CA THR A 144 -15.11 2.40 -0.02
C THR A 144 -14.97 1.62 1.29
N VAL A 145 -13.83 1.69 1.95
CA VAL A 145 -13.47 0.83 3.10
C VAL A 145 -14.32 1.06 4.34
N PHE A 146 -14.96 2.21 4.50
CA PHE A 146 -15.88 2.46 5.62
C PHE A 146 -17.26 1.83 5.41
N THR A 147 -17.56 1.28 4.23
CA THR A 147 -18.75 0.46 3.98
C THR A 147 -18.59 -1.00 4.37
N LEU A 148 -17.38 -1.42 4.73
CA LEU A 148 -17.06 -2.79 5.14
C LEU A 148 -17.56 -3.07 6.56
N THR A 149 -17.73 -4.35 6.88
CA THR A 149 -17.92 -4.78 8.27
C THR A 149 -16.63 -4.58 9.07
N ALA A 150 -16.73 -4.53 10.40
CA ALA A 150 -15.55 -4.40 11.25
C ALA A 150 -14.54 -5.55 11.06
N ASP A 151 -15.02 -6.78 10.79
CA ASP A 151 -14.13 -7.92 10.55
C ASP A 151 -13.43 -7.86 9.19
N GLU A 152 -14.11 -7.39 8.15
CA GLU A 152 -13.50 -7.12 6.86
C GLU A 152 -12.46 -6.00 6.95
N PHE A 153 -12.76 -4.95 7.72
CA PHE A 153 -11.86 -3.80 7.88
C PHE A 153 -10.54 -4.17 8.57
N LYS A 154 -10.49 -5.19 9.42
CA LYS A 154 -9.25 -5.71 10.04
C LYS A 154 -8.18 -6.15 9.01
N LYS A 155 -8.60 -6.40 7.76
CA LYS A 155 -7.71 -6.79 6.65
C LYS A 155 -7.30 -5.61 5.77
N ILE A 156 -7.62 -4.40 6.18
CA ILE A 156 -7.30 -3.18 5.44
C ILE A 156 -6.09 -2.51 6.06
N ILE A 157 -5.10 -2.24 5.21
CA ILE A 157 -3.96 -1.36 5.48
C ILE A 157 -4.22 -0.10 4.67
N ILE A 158 -4.13 1.08 5.27
CA ILE A 158 -4.29 2.35 4.56
C ILE A 158 -2.91 2.83 4.10
N ALA A 159 -2.81 3.33 2.86
CA ALA A 159 -1.62 4.00 2.37
C ALA A 159 -2.00 5.43 1.93
N TYR A 160 -1.46 6.42 2.62
CA TYR A 160 -1.66 7.83 2.27
C TYR A 160 -0.65 8.27 1.23
N GLU A 161 -1.12 8.69 0.08
CA GLU A 161 -0.35 9.21 -1.03
C GLU A 161 -0.54 10.74 -1.14
N PRO A 162 0.45 11.58 -0.74
CA PRO A 162 0.45 12.98 -1.16
C PRO A 162 0.74 13.06 -2.66
N VAL A 163 -0.32 12.93 -3.51
CA VAL A 163 -0.17 12.78 -4.97
C VAL A 163 0.60 13.95 -5.58
N TRP A 164 0.48 15.14 -5.00
CA TRP A 164 1.23 16.35 -5.36
C TRP A 164 2.76 16.21 -5.16
N ALA A 165 3.19 15.24 -4.34
CA ALA A 165 4.61 14.99 -4.04
C ALA A 165 5.16 13.71 -4.72
N ILE A 166 4.33 12.97 -5.49
CA ILE A 166 4.76 11.73 -6.15
C ILE A 166 5.33 12.06 -7.53
N GLY A 167 6.61 11.77 -7.75
CA GLY A 167 7.28 11.95 -9.04
C GLY A 167 7.51 13.40 -9.45
N THR A 168 7.19 14.37 -8.60
CA THR A 168 7.30 15.81 -8.89
C THR A 168 8.61 16.44 -8.43
N GLY A 169 9.41 15.70 -7.65
CA GLY A 169 10.59 16.24 -6.95
C GLY A 169 10.26 16.93 -5.63
N LEU A 170 8.99 17.17 -5.33
CA LEU A 170 8.53 17.65 -4.02
C LEU A 170 8.47 16.48 -3.03
N THR A 171 8.59 16.79 -1.75
CA THR A 171 8.43 15.82 -0.66
C THR A 171 7.58 16.46 0.43
N ALA A 172 6.57 15.75 0.90
CA ALA A 172 5.84 16.21 2.08
C ALA A 172 6.77 16.23 3.29
N THR A 173 6.66 17.25 4.13
CA THR A 173 7.39 17.27 5.40
C THR A 173 6.86 16.17 6.33
N PRO A 174 7.68 15.70 7.31
CA PRO A 174 7.19 14.76 8.32
C PRO A 174 5.95 15.25 9.05
N ASP A 175 5.83 16.56 9.31
CA ASP A 175 4.66 17.15 9.98
C ASP A 175 3.42 17.16 9.07
N GLN A 176 3.57 17.40 7.78
CA GLN A 176 2.48 17.27 6.82
C GLN A 176 1.97 15.82 6.70
N ALA A 177 2.89 14.86 6.72
CA ALA A 177 2.53 13.44 6.76
C ALA A 177 1.76 13.11 8.06
N GLN A 178 2.28 13.54 9.22
CA GLN A 178 1.65 13.36 10.52
C GLN A 178 0.25 13.94 10.58
N GLU A 179 0.04 15.16 10.08
CA GLU A 179 -1.26 15.82 10.05
C GLU A 179 -2.33 14.94 9.39
N ILE A 180 -2.04 14.45 8.18
CA ILE A 180 -3.00 13.64 7.43
C ILE A 180 -3.16 12.24 8.04
N HIS A 181 -2.07 11.61 8.48
CA HIS A 181 -2.14 10.31 9.15
C HIS A 181 -3.00 10.39 10.43
N ALA A 182 -2.84 11.41 11.25
CA ALA A 182 -3.68 11.63 12.43
C ALA A 182 -5.17 11.83 12.06
N MET A 183 -5.44 12.57 11.00
CA MET A 183 -6.81 12.77 10.50
C MET A 183 -7.42 11.46 10.01
N ILE A 184 -6.66 10.62 9.28
CA ILE A 184 -7.10 9.29 8.83
C ILE A 184 -7.39 8.41 10.05
N ARG A 185 -6.47 8.32 11.01
CA ARG A 185 -6.64 7.51 12.23
C ARG A 185 -7.86 7.95 13.01
N LYS A 186 -8.08 9.26 13.15
CA LYS A 186 -9.30 9.78 13.78
C LYS A 186 -10.56 9.38 13.00
N ALA A 187 -10.56 9.45 11.68
CA ALA A 187 -11.70 9.05 10.86
C ALA A 187 -12.02 7.55 11.03
N ILE A 188 -10.99 6.69 11.17
CA ILE A 188 -11.17 5.26 11.48
C ILE A 188 -11.78 5.11 12.87
N ALA A 189 -11.29 5.84 13.88
CA ALA A 189 -11.84 5.80 15.23
C ALA A 189 -13.30 6.23 15.28
N ASP A 190 -13.67 7.27 14.53
CA ASP A 190 -15.04 7.77 14.46
C ASP A 190 -15.99 6.74 13.80
N ASN A 191 -15.49 5.88 12.89
CA ASN A 191 -16.31 4.91 12.16
C ASN A 191 -16.34 3.51 12.79
N PHE A 192 -15.19 3.01 13.28
CA PHE A 192 -15.02 1.64 13.78
C PHE A 192 -14.62 1.56 15.26
N GLY A 193 -14.43 2.70 15.92
CA GLY A 193 -13.97 2.78 17.30
C GLY A 193 -12.45 2.86 17.46
N GLN A 194 -12.01 3.31 18.65
CA GLN A 194 -10.60 3.56 18.95
C GLN A 194 -9.72 2.32 18.80
N ALA A 195 -10.19 1.16 19.26
CA ALA A 195 -9.42 -0.08 19.15
C ALA A 195 -9.09 -0.45 17.69
N ALA A 196 -10.04 -0.28 16.76
CA ALA A 196 -9.80 -0.51 15.35
C ALA A 196 -8.79 0.51 14.78
N ALA A 197 -8.88 1.78 15.20
CA ALA A 197 -7.96 2.81 14.78
C ALA A 197 -6.53 2.56 15.27
N ASP A 198 -6.37 2.08 16.50
CA ASP A 198 -5.05 1.77 17.08
C ASP A 198 -4.40 0.53 16.41
N ASP A 199 -5.23 -0.41 15.94
CA ASP A 199 -4.79 -1.66 15.29
C ASP A 199 -4.56 -1.50 13.78
N THR A 200 -5.09 -0.44 13.16
CA THR A 200 -4.96 -0.22 11.71
C THR A 200 -3.59 0.36 11.35
N THR A 201 -2.88 -0.32 10.45
CA THR A 201 -1.63 0.18 9.88
C THR A 201 -1.92 1.28 8.85
N ILE A 202 -1.27 2.45 9.01
CA ILE A 202 -1.34 3.57 8.08
C ILE A 202 0.06 3.88 7.54
N LEU A 203 0.26 3.61 6.25
CA LEU A 203 1.54 3.76 5.54
C LEU A 203 1.64 5.13 4.88
N TYR A 204 2.84 5.71 4.90
CA TYR A 204 3.17 6.87 4.09
C TYR A 204 3.57 6.45 2.68
N GLY A 205 2.84 6.90 1.66
CA GLY A 205 3.03 6.56 0.24
C GLY A 205 3.66 7.67 -0.60
N GLY A 206 4.19 8.73 0.02
CA GLY A 206 4.91 9.77 -0.68
C GLY A 206 6.37 9.41 -0.96
N SER A 207 7.15 10.40 -1.42
CA SER A 207 8.59 10.22 -1.70
C SER A 207 9.36 9.88 -0.41
N CYS A 208 9.72 8.61 -0.27
CA CYS A 208 10.49 8.07 0.86
C CYS A 208 11.81 7.48 0.35
N LYS A 209 12.91 7.86 1.02
CA LYS A 209 14.27 7.43 0.73
C LYS A 209 14.98 7.11 2.05
N ALA A 210 16.11 6.42 1.98
CA ALA A 210 16.94 6.13 3.16
C ALA A 210 17.30 7.38 4.00
N SER A 211 17.40 8.56 3.34
CA SER A 211 17.78 9.82 4.01
C SER A 211 16.66 10.51 4.79
N ASN A 212 15.39 10.20 4.53
CA ASN A 212 14.23 10.84 5.20
C ASN A 212 13.29 9.85 5.90
N ALA A 213 13.48 8.56 5.70
CA ALA A 213 12.61 7.53 6.25
C ALA A 213 12.51 7.60 7.78
N ALA A 214 13.63 7.75 8.47
CA ALA A 214 13.67 7.80 9.93
C ALA A 214 12.84 8.96 10.52
N GLU A 215 12.91 10.15 9.93
CA GLU A 215 12.16 11.32 10.39
C GLU A 215 10.64 11.15 10.14
N ILE A 216 10.28 10.55 8.98
CA ILE A 216 8.88 10.29 8.63
C ILE A 216 8.30 9.20 9.56
N PHE A 217 9.03 8.10 9.74
CA PHE A 217 8.56 6.96 10.54
C PHE A 217 8.61 7.20 12.05
N ALA A 218 9.32 8.25 12.51
CA ALA A 218 9.28 8.69 13.90
C ALA A 218 7.97 9.41 14.27
N LYS A 219 7.14 9.76 13.29
CA LYS A 219 5.85 10.39 13.56
C LYS A 219 4.85 9.40 14.14
N LYS A 220 4.06 9.88 15.11
CA LYS A 220 3.18 9.06 15.96
C LYS A 220 2.21 8.19 15.17
N ASP A 221 1.61 8.74 14.13
CA ASP A 221 0.55 8.08 13.37
C ASP A 221 1.03 7.47 12.03
N VAL A 222 2.36 7.51 11.76
CA VAL A 222 2.98 6.89 10.59
C VAL A 222 3.51 5.51 10.97
N ASP A 223 2.87 4.44 10.52
CA ASP A 223 3.23 3.06 10.90
C ASP A 223 4.27 2.42 9.98
N GLY A 224 4.58 3.04 8.87
CA GLY A 224 5.55 2.55 7.89
C GLY A 224 5.43 3.27 6.56
N GLY A 225 5.91 2.63 5.48
CA GLY A 225 5.89 3.25 4.16
C GLY A 225 5.49 2.31 3.03
N LEU A 226 4.79 2.84 2.03
CA LEU A 226 4.60 2.24 0.72
C LEU A 226 5.66 2.82 -0.23
N ILE A 227 6.69 2.02 -0.54
CA ILE A 227 7.93 2.50 -1.15
C ILE A 227 7.95 2.20 -2.65
N GLY A 228 8.02 3.25 -3.47
CA GLY A 228 8.17 3.13 -4.93
C GLY A 228 9.63 3.01 -5.38
N GLY A 229 10.18 4.05 -6.01
CA GLY A 229 11.48 4.01 -6.66
C GLY A 229 12.67 3.54 -5.81
N ALA A 230 12.70 3.85 -4.52
CA ALA A 230 13.76 3.40 -3.62
C ALA A 230 13.75 1.89 -3.36
N SER A 231 12.63 1.20 -3.60
CA SER A 231 12.53 -0.27 -3.49
C SER A 231 13.22 -1.03 -4.62
N LEU A 232 13.59 -0.33 -5.70
CA LEU A 232 14.29 -0.93 -6.85
C LEU A 232 15.77 -1.24 -6.59
N LYS A 233 16.30 -0.82 -5.43
CA LYS A 233 17.65 -1.11 -4.96
C LYS A 233 17.57 -1.76 -3.58
N ALA A 234 18.04 -3.00 -3.45
CA ALA A 234 17.96 -3.75 -2.20
C ALA A 234 18.63 -3.01 -1.02
N ASP A 235 19.79 -2.37 -1.26
CA ASP A 235 20.51 -1.62 -0.21
C ASP A 235 19.75 -0.37 0.26
N ASP A 236 19.11 0.36 -0.66
CA ASP A 236 18.32 1.55 -0.31
C ASP A 236 17.05 1.13 0.44
N PHE A 237 16.38 0.06 -0.03
CA PHE A 237 15.20 -0.48 0.64
C PHE A 237 15.55 -1.05 2.03
N GLY A 238 16.70 -1.74 2.15
CA GLY A 238 17.21 -2.23 3.43
C GLY A 238 17.40 -1.12 4.47
N LYS A 239 17.97 0.03 4.07
CA LYS A 239 18.09 1.19 4.95
C LYS A 239 16.74 1.78 5.37
N ILE A 240 15.73 1.73 4.49
CA ILE A 240 14.37 2.16 4.83
C ILE A 240 13.73 1.17 5.81
N ILE A 241 13.93 -0.13 5.63
CA ILE A 241 13.49 -1.15 6.59
C ILE A 241 14.12 -0.89 7.97
N ASP A 242 15.40 -0.55 8.04
CA ASP A 242 16.09 -0.28 9.31
C ASP A 242 15.65 1.04 9.99
N ALA A 243 15.03 1.95 9.24
CA ALA A 243 14.61 3.27 9.74
C ALA A 243 13.32 3.23 10.60
N ARG A 244 12.62 2.08 10.67
CA ARG A 244 11.37 1.93 11.44
C ARG A 244 11.60 1.11 12.70
#